data_32fd474c5e9f34724a07db0f90bba520
#
_entry.id   32fd474c5e9f34724a07db0f90bba520
#
_cell.length_a   1.000
_cell.length_b   1.000
_cell.length_c   1.000
_cell.angle_alpha   90.00
_cell.angle_beta   90.00
_cell.angle_gamma   90.00
#
_symmetry.space_group_name_H-M   'P 1'
#
loop_
_entity.id
_entity.type
_entity.pdbx_description
1 polymer ?
#
loop_
_entity_poly.entity_id
_entity_poly.type
_entity_poly.pdbx_seq_one_letter_code
_entity_poly.pdbx_strand_id
1 'polypeptide(L)'
;MVEVKEVLEKLTIDNIKDIMGDLYGCSYKTDRQGNVMFESVCHNSHSHKLYCYKDTNDENVTTYNFHCYVCQIHGDIISIIETLSGYDFNSALKIVGDYVGIDVTKQKKLIGIKRRKRENTDLQFLSIYTKKPRKNRIIETKYDDNILHSFSEVYPLCWKQEGIDGYTADKFDIRYDHNRERAIIPARNIKGELIGIRVRNFEEKSVEKGFKYLPLDYRGKSYRFATSNALYGIYENQDIIRKKRKVLLVESEKSCLQADSFYDGEGYVLAVYGSNFSRVQMQMLLDLGVTEVTLGFDKEYCEDYYGEEYNNSKEQRLMFAYFEKLKKICKMLNSYVTVNIIIDYDNLLDLKDSPLDKGKQVFETLYRNRVTIDDVDKDFKEIFGI
;
A
#
# COMPACT_ATOMS: atom_id res chain seq x y z
N MET A 1 -8.68 -24.28 31.39
CA MET A 1 -8.60 -23.50 30.13
C MET A 1 -7.13 -23.15 30.00
N VAL A 2 -6.42 -23.63 28.95
CA VAL A 2 -5.09 -23.07 28.67
C VAL A 2 -5.34 -21.60 28.43
N GLU A 3 -4.79 -20.74 29.27
CA GLU A 3 -4.99 -19.32 29.11
C GLU A 3 -4.17 -18.85 27.89
N VAL A 4 -4.75 -17.99 27.07
CA VAL A 4 -4.04 -17.32 25.95
C VAL A 4 -2.70 -16.78 26.42
N LYS A 5 -2.68 -16.27 27.65
CA LYS A 5 -1.51 -15.75 28.34
C LYS A 5 -0.38 -16.79 28.41
N GLU A 6 -0.69 -18.06 28.73
CA GLU A 6 0.31 -19.14 28.83
C GLU A 6 0.95 -19.45 27.47
N VAL A 7 0.18 -19.37 26.37
CA VAL A 7 0.68 -19.58 25.00
C VAL A 7 1.58 -18.42 24.59
N LEU A 8 1.18 -17.17 24.87
CA LEU A 8 1.95 -15.99 24.53
C LEU A 8 3.22 -15.83 25.36
N GLU A 9 3.20 -16.24 26.64
CA GLU A 9 4.38 -16.21 27.51
C GLU A 9 5.48 -17.19 27.08
N LYS A 10 5.11 -18.34 26.48
CA LYS A 10 6.09 -19.30 25.94
C LYS A 10 6.58 -18.97 24.53
N LEU A 11 5.96 -18.00 23.89
CA LEU A 11 6.30 -17.63 22.54
C LEU A 11 7.68 -16.96 22.48
N THR A 12 8.54 -17.44 21.60
CA THR A 12 9.85 -16.85 21.33
C THR A 12 9.87 -16.16 19.98
N ILE A 13 10.87 -15.28 19.78
CA ILE A 13 11.05 -14.62 18.47
C ILE A 13 11.34 -15.63 17.35
N ASP A 14 11.96 -16.75 17.67
CA ASP A 14 12.24 -17.80 16.70
C ASP A 14 10.98 -18.55 16.31
N ASN A 15 10.09 -18.88 17.27
CA ASN A 15 8.75 -19.38 16.93
C ASN A 15 7.99 -18.42 16.01
N ILE A 16 8.09 -17.11 16.23
CA ILE A 16 7.44 -16.10 15.37
C ILE A 16 8.04 -16.12 13.97
N LYS A 17 9.35 -16.21 13.83
CA LYS A 17 10.03 -16.32 12.53
C LYS A 17 9.57 -17.58 11.78
N ASP A 18 9.49 -18.71 12.46
CA ASP A 18 9.05 -19.97 11.90
C ASP A 18 7.57 -19.88 11.44
N ILE A 19 6.68 -19.36 12.29
CA ILE A 19 5.27 -19.13 11.94
C ILE A 19 5.13 -18.23 10.71
N MET A 20 5.84 -17.09 10.68
CA MET A 20 5.76 -16.16 9.57
C MET A 20 6.39 -16.73 8.29
N GLY A 21 7.45 -17.50 8.41
CA GLY A 21 8.08 -18.23 7.29
C GLY A 21 7.17 -19.33 6.72
N ASP A 22 6.66 -20.19 7.58
CA ASP A 22 5.88 -21.36 7.15
C ASP A 22 4.49 -21.00 6.62
N LEU A 23 3.79 -20.03 7.27
CA LEU A 23 2.44 -19.64 6.85
C LEU A 23 2.42 -18.68 5.67
N TYR A 24 3.42 -17.81 5.57
CA TYR A 24 3.37 -16.68 4.62
C TYR A 24 4.58 -16.60 3.69
N GLY A 25 5.58 -17.47 3.85
CA GLY A 25 6.82 -17.40 3.06
C GLY A 25 7.62 -16.12 3.29
N CYS A 26 7.44 -15.46 4.45
CA CYS A 26 8.07 -14.18 4.72
C CYS A 26 9.56 -14.29 4.99
N SER A 27 10.38 -13.48 4.32
CA SER A 27 11.71 -13.18 4.79
C SER A 27 11.69 -12.13 5.92
N TYR A 28 12.77 -12.06 6.70
CA TYR A 28 12.90 -11.08 7.77
C TYR A 28 14.28 -10.44 7.80
N LYS A 29 14.34 -9.25 8.43
CA LYS A 29 15.58 -8.52 8.75
C LYS A 29 15.53 -8.07 10.19
N THR A 30 16.68 -7.76 10.77
CA THR A 30 16.77 -7.19 12.12
C THR A 30 17.30 -5.77 12.02
N ASP A 31 16.66 -4.83 12.70
CA ASP A 31 17.12 -3.44 12.76
C ASP A 31 18.30 -3.28 13.73
N ARG A 32 18.84 -2.05 13.83
CA ARG A 32 19.96 -1.74 14.73
C ARG A 32 19.60 -1.82 16.22
N GLN A 33 18.32 -1.87 16.55
CA GLN A 33 17.78 -1.95 17.91
C GLN A 33 17.39 -3.38 18.29
N GLY A 34 17.54 -4.35 17.36
CA GLY A 34 17.23 -5.75 17.59
C GLY A 34 15.78 -6.13 17.29
N ASN A 35 14.95 -5.21 16.77
CA ASN A 35 13.58 -5.54 16.36
C ASN A 35 13.58 -6.33 15.04
N VAL A 36 12.68 -7.27 14.91
CA VAL A 36 12.54 -8.06 13.70
C VAL A 36 11.51 -7.40 12.76
N MET A 37 11.91 -7.23 11.52
CA MET A 37 11.07 -6.69 10.46
C MET A 37 10.79 -7.78 9.43
N PHE A 38 9.53 -8.14 9.25
CA PHE A 38 9.07 -9.09 8.24
C PHE A 38 8.68 -8.41 6.94
N GLU A 39 8.71 -9.15 5.84
CA GLU A 39 8.07 -8.71 4.61
C GLU A 39 6.62 -8.34 4.85
N SER A 40 6.17 -7.30 4.18
CA SER A 40 4.85 -6.70 4.42
C SER A 40 3.75 -7.47 3.70
N VAL A 41 3.56 -8.75 4.06
CA VAL A 41 2.51 -9.63 3.51
C VAL A 41 1.10 -9.07 3.70
N CYS A 42 0.89 -8.23 4.69
CA CYS A 42 -0.38 -7.59 4.97
C CYS A 42 -0.89 -6.67 3.84
N HIS A 43 -0.01 -6.20 2.97
CA HIS A 43 -0.34 -5.42 1.77
C HIS A 43 0.47 -5.87 0.54
N ASN A 44 0.91 -7.13 0.56
CA ASN A 44 1.55 -7.83 -0.55
C ASN A 44 2.81 -7.11 -1.09
N SER A 45 3.68 -6.65 -0.19
CA SER A 45 4.92 -5.95 -0.50
C SER A 45 6.13 -6.71 0.03
N HIS A 46 7.19 -6.82 -0.77
CA HIS A 46 8.49 -7.37 -0.33
C HIS A 46 9.29 -6.41 0.55
N SER A 47 8.79 -5.19 0.79
CA SER A 47 9.42 -4.27 1.73
C SER A 47 9.23 -4.76 3.17
N HIS A 48 10.27 -4.67 4.00
CA HIS A 48 10.24 -5.08 5.41
C HIS A 48 9.65 -3.94 6.27
N LYS A 49 8.32 -3.76 6.25
CA LYS A 49 7.61 -2.70 6.99
C LYS A 49 6.64 -3.24 8.05
N LEU A 50 6.55 -4.57 8.21
CA LEU A 50 5.82 -5.23 9.30
C LEU A 50 6.81 -5.49 10.43
N TYR A 51 6.85 -4.60 11.40
CA TYR A 51 7.74 -4.67 12.56
C TYR A 51 7.15 -5.58 13.63
N CYS A 52 8.02 -6.36 14.27
CA CYS A 52 7.72 -7.14 15.47
C CYS A 52 8.57 -6.60 16.62
N TYR A 53 7.93 -5.95 17.57
CA TYR A 53 8.55 -5.35 18.74
C TYR A 53 8.47 -6.30 19.92
N LYS A 54 9.58 -6.42 20.62
CA LYS A 54 9.63 -7.06 21.92
C LYS A 54 9.25 -6.04 23.00
N ASP A 55 8.22 -6.36 23.77
CA ASP A 55 7.81 -5.60 24.96
C ASP A 55 7.99 -6.48 26.20
N THR A 56 8.48 -5.90 27.29
CA THR A 56 8.69 -6.60 28.55
C THR A 56 8.02 -5.78 29.64
N ASN A 57 6.99 -6.34 30.26
CA ASN A 57 6.28 -5.66 31.34
C ASN A 57 7.04 -5.69 32.67
N ASP A 58 6.53 -5.01 33.69
CA ASP A 58 7.11 -4.93 35.04
C ASP A 58 7.24 -6.31 35.73
N GLU A 59 6.51 -7.32 35.29
CA GLU A 59 6.57 -8.71 35.77
C GLU A 59 7.59 -9.57 35.01
N ASN A 60 8.44 -8.98 34.16
CA ASN A 60 9.40 -9.64 33.27
C ASN A 60 8.75 -10.61 32.23
N VAL A 61 7.48 -10.46 31.95
CA VAL A 61 6.81 -11.20 30.88
C VAL A 61 7.11 -10.53 29.55
N THR A 62 7.72 -11.28 28.64
CA THR A 62 7.99 -10.82 27.28
C THR A 62 6.79 -11.08 26.39
N THR A 63 6.31 -10.05 25.72
CA THR A 63 5.29 -10.12 24.68
C THR A 63 5.84 -9.60 23.36
N TYR A 64 5.20 -9.99 22.26
CA TYR A 64 5.59 -9.57 20.93
C TYR A 64 4.42 -8.91 20.24
N ASN A 65 4.58 -7.65 19.85
CA ASN A 65 3.56 -6.86 19.18
C ASN A 65 4.01 -6.50 17.77
N PHE A 66 3.12 -6.66 16.82
CA PHE A 66 3.35 -6.31 15.42
C PHE A 66 2.77 -4.93 15.11
N HIS A 67 3.44 -4.23 14.22
CA HIS A 67 2.93 -3.00 13.61
C HIS A 67 3.45 -2.84 12.18
N CYS A 68 2.54 -2.62 11.23
CA CYS A 68 2.89 -2.25 9.87
C CYS A 68 2.67 -0.76 9.66
N TYR A 69 3.74 -0.03 9.35
CA TYR A 69 3.68 1.42 9.15
C TYR A 69 2.99 1.86 7.85
N VAL A 70 2.64 0.93 6.97
CA VAL A 70 1.95 1.22 5.70
C VAL A 70 0.45 1.00 5.84
N CYS A 71 0.01 -0.21 6.23
CA CYS A 71 -1.42 -0.53 6.33
C CYS A 71 -2.00 -0.38 7.75
N GLN A 72 -1.16 0.02 8.74
CA GLN A 72 -1.55 0.24 10.14
C GLN A 72 -2.08 -1.01 10.86
N ILE A 73 -1.89 -2.22 10.30
CA ILE A 73 -2.20 -3.46 11.01
C ILE A 73 -1.33 -3.55 12.26
N HIS A 74 -1.92 -3.90 13.39
CA HIS A 74 -1.20 -4.06 14.66
C HIS A 74 -1.88 -5.13 15.52
N GLY A 75 -1.15 -5.66 16.48
CA GLY A 75 -1.62 -6.66 17.41
C GLY A 75 -0.57 -7.72 17.69
N ASP A 76 -0.94 -8.74 18.48
CA ASP A 76 -0.12 -9.91 18.73
C ASP A 76 -0.11 -10.89 17.54
N ILE A 77 0.67 -11.97 17.63
CA ILE A 77 0.78 -12.95 16.53
C ILE A 77 -0.57 -13.60 16.20
N ILE A 78 -1.44 -13.80 17.19
CA ILE A 78 -2.76 -14.39 16.99
C ILE A 78 -3.61 -13.46 16.14
N SER A 79 -3.65 -12.18 16.49
CA SER A 79 -4.38 -11.14 15.75
C SER A 79 -3.84 -10.98 14.31
N ILE A 80 -2.53 -11.12 14.12
CA ILE A 80 -1.91 -11.07 12.79
C ILE A 80 -2.33 -12.27 11.95
N ILE A 81 -2.32 -13.49 12.52
CA ILE A 81 -2.77 -14.70 11.82
C ILE A 81 -4.26 -14.61 11.47
N GLU A 82 -5.11 -14.14 12.38
CA GLU A 82 -6.54 -13.90 12.10
C GLU A 82 -6.72 -12.96 10.91
N THR A 83 -5.98 -11.85 10.92
CA THR A 83 -6.12 -10.81 9.90
C THR A 83 -5.58 -11.24 8.54
N LEU A 84 -4.42 -11.89 8.50
CA LEU A 84 -3.75 -12.28 7.25
C LEU A 84 -4.37 -13.53 6.61
N SER A 85 -4.76 -14.51 7.42
CA SER A 85 -5.27 -15.81 6.93
C SER A 85 -6.78 -15.93 6.97
N GLY A 86 -7.49 -14.99 7.65
CA GLY A 86 -8.93 -15.07 7.87
C GLY A 86 -9.35 -16.22 8.78
N TYR A 87 -8.42 -16.79 9.55
CA TYR A 87 -8.73 -17.78 10.58
C TYR A 87 -9.55 -17.15 11.72
N ASP A 88 -10.33 -17.96 12.42
CA ASP A 88 -10.92 -17.54 13.67
C ASP A 88 -9.89 -17.62 14.82
N PHE A 89 -10.17 -16.95 15.91
CA PHE A 89 -9.30 -16.90 17.09
C PHE A 89 -8.84 -18.27 17.58
N ASN A 90 -9.74 -19.26 17.62
CA ASN A 90 -9.40 -20.60 18.11
C ASN A 90 -8.45 -21.34 17.15
N SER A 91 -8.61 -21.14 15.85
CA SER A 91 -7.72 -21.70 14.83
C SER A 91 -6.34 -21.04 14.86
N ALA A 92 -6.29 -19.72 14.99
CA ALA A 92 -5.05 -18.98 15.12
C ALA A 92 -4.30 -19.34 16.41
N LEU A 93 -5.02 -19.40 17.54
CA LEU A 93 -4.47 -19.81 18.83
C LEU A 93 -3.92 -21.26 18.79
N LYS A 94 -4.61 -22.16 18.09
CA LYS A 94 -4.15 -23.53 17.92
C LYS A 94 -2.83 -23.57 17.14
N ILE A 95 -2.73 -22.83 16.03
CA ILE A 95 -1.49 -22.74 15.26
C ILE A 95 -0.34 -22.28 16.16
N VAL A 96 -0.50 -21.18 16.87
CA VAL A 96 0.55 -20.66 17.77
C VAL A 96 0.87 -21.68 18.87
N GLY A 97 -0.16 -22.33 19.43
CA GLY A 97 0.00 -23.40 20.44
C GLY A 97 0.87 -24.55 19.95
N ASP A 98 0.65 -24.99 18.71
CA ASP A 98 1.43 -26.09 18.10
C ASP A 98 2.94 -25.72 18.00
N TYR A 99 3.29 -24.47 17.67
CA TYR A 99 4.69 -24.01 17.61
C TYR A 99 5.35 -23.87 18.98
N VAL A 100 4.60 -23.55 20.02
CA VAL A 100 5.14 -23.45 21.40
C VAL A 100 4.99 -24.77 22.19
N GLY A 101 4.50 -25.83 21.57
CA GLY A 101 4.33 -27.16 22.18
C GLY A 101 3.18 -27.23 23.19
N ILE A 102 2.17 -26.39 23.06
CA ILE A 102 0.99 -26.37 23.93
C ILE A 102 -0.24 -26.90 23.17
N ASP A 103 -0.78 -28.03 23.61
CA ASP A 103 -2.02 -28.55 23.05
C ASP A 103 -3.26 -27.85 23.63
N VAL A 104 -3.70 -26.79 22.91
CA VAL A 104 -4.89 -26.01 23.29
C VAL A 104 -6.21 -26.75 23.14
N THR A 105 -6.19 -27.98 22.59
CA THR A 105 -7.41 -28.78 22.36
C THR A 105 -7.79 -29.70 23.54
N LYS A 106 -6.90 -29.93 24.48
CA LYS A 106 -7.07 -30.91 25.57
C LYS A 106 -8.11 -30.59 26.63
N GLN A 107 -8.78 -29.42 26.61
CA GLN A 107 -9.75 -29.01 27.63
C GLN A 107 -11.22 -28.91 27.18
N LYS A 108 -11.69 -29.68 26.20
CA LYS A 108 -13.12 -29.80 25.92
C LYS A 108 -13.69 -31.11 26.40
N LYS A 109 -13.57 -31.42 27.72
CA LYS A 109 -14.43 -32.36 28.40
C LYS A 109 -15.05 -31.68 29.61
N LEU A 110 -16.11 -30.92 29.41
CA LEU A 110 -17.17 -30.60 30.36
C LEU A 110 -18.02 -29.43 29.77
N ILE A 111 -18.96 -29.80 28.96
CA ILE A 111 -20.35 -29.30 28.85
C ILE A 111 -20.94 -30.01 27.63
N GLY A 112 -22.00 -30.79 27.92
CA GLY A 112 -22.67 -31.64 26.94
C GLY A 112 -23.36 -30.87 25.84
N ILE A 113 -22.69 -30.74 24.71
CA ILE A 113 -23.32 -30.36 23.45
C ILE A 113 -23.32 -31.60 22.55
N LYS A 114 -24.52 -32.09 22.24
CA LYS A 114 -24.75 -33.23 21.33
C LYS A 114 -23.95 -33.03 20.06
N ARG A 115 -22.96 -33.91 19.82
CA ARG A 115 -22.23 -34.02 18.57
C ARG A 115 -23.21 -34.35 17.43
N ARG A 116 -23.44 -33.41 16.51
CA ARG A 116 -23.92 -33.80 15.18
C ARG A 116 -22.82 -34.62 14.50
N LYS A 117 -23.17 -35.84 14.06
CA LYS A 117 -22.30 -36.68 13.21
C LYS A 117 -21.84 -35.86 12.03
N ARG A 118 -20.52 -35.68 11.88
CA ARG A 118 -19.93 -35.14 10.66
C ARG A 118 -19.96 -36.25 9.61
N GLU A 119 -20.78 -36.10 8.60
CA GLU A 119 -20.63 -36.82 7.35
C GLU A 119 -19.42 -36.26 6.62
N ASN A 120 -18.43 -37.10 6.37
CA ASN A 120 -17.32 -36.80 5.48
C ASN A 120 -17.86 -36.78 4.05
N THR A 121 -18.03 -35.61 3.48
CA THR A 121 -18.26 -35.48 2.05
C THR A 121 -17.16 -34.66 1.44
N ASP A 122 -16.66 -35.05 0.27
CA ASP A 122 -15.66 -34.40 -0.53
C ASP A 122 -15.98 -32.90 -0.88
N LEU A 123 -17.24 -32.51 -0.60
CA LEU A 123 -17.73 -31.13 -0.67
C LEU A 123 -17.13 -30.19 0.39
N GLN A 124 -16.52 -30.70 1.47
CA GLN A 124 -15.87 -29.84 2.46
C GLN A 124 -14.60 -29.20 1.89
N PHE A 125 -13.93 -29.84 0.95
CA PHE A 125 -12.78 -29.27 0.27
C PHE A 125 -13.19 -28.05 -0.58
N LEU A 126 -14.34 -28.13 -1.26
CA LEU A 126 -14.88 -27.01 -2.02
C LEU A 126 -15.37 -25.84 -1.13
N SER A 127 -15.76 -26.11 0.13
CA SER A 127 -16.19 -25.05 1.04
C SER A 127 -15.06 -24.09 1.43
N ILE A 128 -13.80 -24.53 1.32
CA ILE A 128 -12.63 -23.67 1.54
C ILE A 128 -12.54 -22.61 0.43
N TYR A 129 -12.90 -22.98 -0.80
CA TYR A 129 -12.91 -22.06 -1.96
C TYR A 129 -14.19 -21.23 -2.09
N THR A 130 -15.28 -21.68 -1.45
CA THR A 130 -16.59 -21.00 -1.50
C THR A 130 -16.87 -20.10 -0.29
N LYS A 131 -16.04 -20.16 0.77
CA LYS A 131 -16.12 -19.16 1.84
C LYS A 131 -15.77 -17.81 1.21
N LYS A 132 -16.81 -16.98 0.95
CA LYS A 132 -16.59 -15.56 0.66
C LYS A 132 -15.59 -15.04 1.69
N PRO A 133 -14.50 -14.41 1.28
CA PRO A 133 -13.58 -13.80 2.23
C PRO A 133 -14.44 -12.94 3.14
N ARG A 134 -14.32 -13.12 4.47
CA ARG A 134 -14.96 -12.20 5.41
C ARG A 134 -14.51 -10.81 4.96
N LYS A 135 -15.45 -9.93 4.63
CA LYS A 135 -15.14 -8.52 4.42
C LYS A 135 -14.50 -8.08 5.72
N ASN A 136 -13.17 -8.04 5.76
CA ASN A 136 -12.47 -7.39 6.85
C ASN A 136 -13.08 -6.01 6.91
N ARG A 137 -13.76 -5.69 8.00
CA ARG A 137 -14.23 -4.33 8.22
C ARG A 137 -12.95 -3.51 8.39
N ILE A 138 -12.55 -2.85 7.31
CA ILE A 138 -11.54 -1.82 7.38
C ILE A 138 -12.13 -0.79 8.33
N ILE A 139 -11.56 -0.69 9.53
CA ILE A 139 -11.94 0.36 10.48
C ILE A 139 -11.27 1.62 9.94
N GLU A 140 -12.04 2.37 9.16
CA GLU A 140 -11.59 3.64 8.62
C GLU A 140 -11.78 4.71 9.69
N THR A 141 -10.69 5.31 10.13
CA THR A 141 -10.75 6.46 11.04
C THR A 141 -11.27 7.66 10.25
N LYS A 142 -12.24 8.38 10.80
CA LYS A 142 -12.79 9.60 10.23
C LYS A 142 -12.38 10.78 11.08
N TYR A 143 -12.03 11.86 10.42
CA TYR A 143 -11.65 13.12 11.06
C TYR A 143 -12.66 14.20 10.73
N ASP A 144 -12.72 15.23 11.58
CA ASP A 144 -13.55 16.41 11.37
C ASP A 144 -12.85 17.36 10.38
N ASP A 145 -13.55 17.78 9.34
CA ASP A 145 -13.07 18.71 8.32
C ASP A 145 -12.68 20.08 8.89
N ASN A 146 -13.22 20.48 10.05
CA ASN A 146 -12.89 21.74 10.71
C ASN A 146 -11.39 21.94 10.96
N ILE A 147 -10.60 20.86 10.99
CA ILE A 147 -9.14 20.96 11.11
C ILE A 147 -8.52 21.71 9.94
N LEU A 148 -9.08 21.61 8.74
CA LEU A 148 -8.55 22.24 7.54
C LEU A 148 -8.63 23.76 7.60
N HIS A 149 -9.60 24.32 8.34
CA HIS A 149 -9.71 25.76 8.60
C HIS A 149 -8.56 26.33 9.45
N SER A 150 -7.72 25.47 10.05
CA SER A 150 -6.49 25.90 10.72
C SER A 150 -5.36 26.29 9.77
N PHE A 151 -5.53 26.07 8.48
CA PHE A 151 -4.53 26.30 7.43
C PHE A 151 -5.08 27.24 6.36
N SER A 152 -4.18 27.96 5.68
CA SER A 152 -4.56 28.96 4.66
C SER A 152 -5.08 28.29 3.39
N GLU A 153 -6.13 28.87 2.80
CA GLU A 153 -6.75 28.43 1.54
C GLU A 153 -5.92 28.91 0.33
N VAL A 154 -4.66 28.51 0.34
CA VAL A 154 -3.71 28.76 -0.75
C VAL A 154 -2.89 27.51 -0.99
N TYR A 155 -2.30 27.41 -2.16
CA TYR A 155 -1.40 26.31 -2.52
C TYR A 155 0.00 26.84 -2.89
N PRO A 156 1.04 25.98 -2.85
CA PRO A 156 2.41 26.43 -3.07
C PRO A 156 2.63 26.98 -4.47
N LEU A 157 3.33 28.13 -4.57
CA LEU A 157 3.67 28.75 -5.85
C LEU A 157 4.48 27.81 -6.77
N CYS A 158 5.36 27.00 -6.20
CA CYS A 158 6.11 26.00 -6.97
C CYS A 158 5.18 24.98 -7.67
N TRP A 159 4.07 24.60 -7.05
CA TRP A 159 3.09 23.73 -7.68
C TRP A 159 2.37 24.39 -8.85
N LYS A 160 2.11 25.72 -8.77
CA LYS A 160 1.61 26.48 -9.90
C LYS A 160 2.59 26.47 -11.07
N GLN A 161 3.88 26.62 -10.78
CA GLN A 161 4.95 26.57 -11.80
C GLN A 161 5.09 25.17 -12.40
N GLU A 162 4.78 24.13 -11.64
CA GLU A 162 4.78 22.73 -12.06
C GLU A 162 3.47 22.29 -12.75
N GLY A 163 2.56 23.23 -13.04
CA GLY A 163 1.35 23.00 -13.85
C GLY A 163 0.09 22.62 -13.06
N ILE A 164 0.08 22.77 -11.72
CA ILE A 164 -1.14 22.63 -10.92
C ILE A 164 -1.87 23.98 -10.90
N ASP A 165 -3.13 23.98 -11.33
CA ASP A 165 -3.95 25.19 -11.35
C ASP A 165 -4.75 25.40 -10.05
N GLY A 166 -5.34 26.61 -9.91
CA GLY A 166 -6.12 26.97 -8.72
C GLY A 166 -7.42 26.18 -8.62
N TYR A 167 -8.07 25.88 -9.73
CA TYR A 167 -9.31 25.11 -9.74
C TYR A 167 -9.10 23.70 -9.18
N THR A 168 -8.05 23.01 -9.63
CA THR A 168 -7.67 21.69 -9.08
C THR A 168 -7.29 21.77 -7.62
N ALA A 169 -6.50 22.79 -7.23
CA ALA A 169 -6.12 22.97 -5.82
C ALA A 169 -7.36 23.15 -4.92
N ASP A 170 -8.34 23.93 -5.34
CA ASP A 170 -9.61 24.13 -4.62
C ASP A 170 -10.47 22.87 -4.62
N LYS A 171 -10.59 22.16 -5.77
CA LYS A 171 -11.34 20.91 -5.90
C LYS A 171 -10.84 19.83 -4.93
N PHE A 172 -9.52 19.76 -4.72
CA PHE A 172 -8.88 18.80 -3.81
C PHE A 172 -8.67 19.36 -2.40
N ASP A 173 -9.19 20.56 -2.10
CA ASP A 173 -9.11 21.24 -0.81
C ASP A 173 -7.68 21.37 -0.28
N ILE A 174 -6.74 21.69 -1.17
CA ILE A 174 -5.33 21.88 -0.82
C ILE A 174 -5.19 23.12 0.04
N ARG A 175 -4.46 23.00 1.16
CA ARG A 175 -4.18 24.08 2.08
C ARG A 175 -2.67 24.25 2.28
N TYR A 176 -2.28 25.34 2.93
CA TYR A 176 -0.88 25.64 3.20
C TYR A 176 -0.64 26.03 4.67
N ASP A 177 0.40 25.41 5.24
CA ASP A 177 0.92 25.74 6.57
C ASP A 177 2.13 26.63 6.43
N HIS A 178 1.93 27.97 6.58
CA HIS A 178 3.00 28.97 6.47
C HIS A 178 4.08 28.82 7.55
N ASN A 179 3.73 28.29 8.73
CA ASN A 179 4.68 28.19 9.84
C ASN A 179 5.72 27.08 9.61
N ARG A 180 5.37 26.08 8.81
CA ARG A 180 6.23 24.92 8.54
C ARG A 180 6.52 24.75 7.05
N GLU A 181 6.15 25.71 6.23
CA GLU A 181 6.36 25.74 4.77
C GLU A 181 6.01 24.41 4.09
N ARG A 182 4.75 23.97 4.26
CA ARG A 182 4.28 22.69 3.73
C ARG A 182 2.87 22.76 3.20
N ALA A 183 2.61 22.00 2.14
CA ALA A 183 1.25 21.78 1.67
C ALA A 183 0.53 20.80 2.59
N ILE A 184 -0.76 21.05 2.82
CA ILE A 184 -1.69 20.21 3.54
C ILE A 184 -2.58 19.53 2.51
N ILE A 185 -2.59 18.21 2.51
CA ILE A 185 -3.22 17.39 1.48
C ILE A 185 -4.26 16.49 2.17
N PRO A 186 -5.55 16.83 2.13
CA PRO A 186 -6.61 15.98 2.67
C PRO A 186 -6.72 14.68 1.89
N ALA A 187 -6.93 13.57 2.59
CA ALA A 187 -7.28 12.29 2.01
C ALA A 187 -8.75 11.98 2.31
N ARG A 188 -9.55 11.77 1.26
CA ARG A 188 -10.98 11.50 1.37
C ARG A 188 -11.32 10.10 0.88
N ASN A 189 -12.30 9.46 1.51
CA ASN A 189 -12.86 8.23 0.98
C ASN A 189 -13.88 8.53 -0.13
N ILE A 190 -14.42 7.50 -0.77
CA ILE A 190 -15.37 7.64 -1.90
C ILE A 190 -16.64 8.44 -1.53
N LYS A 191 -16.96 8.60 -0.25
CA LYS A 191 -18.11 9.39 0.25
C LYS A 191 -17.75 10.84 0.53
N GLY A 192 -16.48 11.24 0.36
CA GLY A 192 -16.00 12.57 0.68
C GLY A 192 -15.62 12.77 2.15
N GLU A 193 -15.71 11.73 2.99
CA GLU A 193 -15.35 11.84 4.40
C GLU A 193 -13.82 11.92 4.55
N LEU A 194 -13.32 12.81 5.39
CA LEU A 194 -11.89 12.98 5.67
C LEU A 194 -11.36 11.79 6.47
N ILE A 195 -10.49 10.99 5.85
CA ILE A 195 -9.90 9.79 6.46
C ILE A 195 -8.47 9.99 6.95
N GLY A 196 -7.84 11.09 6.55
CA GLY A 196 -6.49 11.44 6.95
C GLY A 196 -6.00 12.70 6.28
N ILE A 197 -4.82 13.15 6.69
CA ILE A 197 -4.18 14.32 6.08
C ILE A 197 -2.70 14.01 5.93
N ARG A 198 -2.17 14.23 4.72
CA ARG A 198 -0.72 14.20 4.48
C ARG A 198 -0.19 15.62 4.34
N VAL A 199 1.09 15.77 4.59
CA VAL A 199 1.82 17.02 4.35
C VAL A 199 2.94 16.78 3.35
N ARG A 200 3.16 17.76 2.47
CA ARG A 200 4.30 17.81 1.57
C ARG A 200 5.24 18.89 2.08
N ASN A 201 6.38 18.49 2.59
CA ASN A 201 7.41 19.41 3.05
C ASN A 201 8.22 19.95 1.86
N PHE A 202 8.54 21.25 1.89
CA PHE A 202 9.36 21.92 0.88
C PHE A 202 10.77 22.27 1.41
N GLU A 203 11.00 22.18 2.72
CA GLU A 203 12.32 22.38 3.31
C GLU A 203 13.31 21.30 2.80
N GLU A 204 14.43 21.74 2.18
CA GLU A 204 15.45 20.83 1.61
C GLU A 204 15.95 19.79 2.59
N LYS A 205 16.28 20.22 3.82
CA LYS A 205 16.76 19.31 4.88
C LYS A 205 15.77 18.19 5.22
N SER A 206 14.48 18.46 5.14
CA SER A 206 13.43 17.46 5.37
C SER A 206 13.29 16.52 4.18
N VAL A 207 13.43 17.05 2.96
CA VAL A 207 13.38 16.26 1.71
C VAL A 207 14.58 15.33 1.61
N GLU A 208 15.80 15.80 1.88
CA GLU A 208 17.03 14.99 1.88
C GLU A 208 16.99 13.84 2.88
N LYS A 209 16.36 14.04 4.04
CA LYS A 209 16.12 12.98 5.04
C LYS A 209 15.03 11.98 4.67
N GLY A 210 14.38 12.13 3.51
CA GLY A 210 13.27 11.27 3.08
C GLY A 210 11.92 11.65 3.66
N PHE A 211 11.79 12.79 4.32
CA PHE A 211 10.55 13.28 4.93
C PHE A 211 9.73 14.18 3.97
N LYS A 212 9.81 13.86 2.68
CA LYS A 212 9.08 14.58 1.62
C LYS A 212 7.57 14.57 1.86
N TYR A 213 6.99 13.40 2.16
CA TYR A 213 5.58 13.22 2.51
C TYR A 213 5.44 12.56 3.87
N LEU A 214 4.67 13.17 4.76
CA LEU A 214 4.40 12.67 6.10
C LEU A 214 2.91 12.77 6.44
N PRO A 215 2.38 11.98 7.39
CA PRO A 215 1.10 12.29 8.02
C PRO A 215 1.15 13.65 8.73
N LEU A 216 0.04 14.35 8.77
CA LEU A 216 -0.09 15.57 9.58
C LEU A 216 -0.13 15.19 11.07
N ASP A 217 0.84 15.73 11.83
CA ASP A 217 0.75 15.80 13.29
C ASP A 217 0.50 17.27 13.68
N TYR A 218 -0.64 17.52 14.33
CA TYR A 218 -1.07 18.88 14.69
C TYR A 218 -1.77 18.90 16.05
N ARG A 219 -1.32 19.79 16.95
CA ARG A 219 -1.84 19.96 18.31
C ARG A 219 -1.99 18.64 19.08
N GLY A 220 -0.96 17.79 19.01
CA GLY A 220 -0.91 16.51 19.73
C GLY A 220 -1.80 15.40 19.13
N LYS A 221 -2.44 15.63 18.01
CA LYS A 221 -3.23 14.63 17.27
C LYS A 221 -2.56 14.27 15.95
N SER A 222 -2.53 12.98 15.65
CA SER A 222 -2.02 12.46 14.36
C SER A 222 -3.19 12.15 13.43
N TYR A 223 -3.10 12.63 12.18
CA TYR A 223 -4.13 12.45 11.14
C TYR A 223 -3.72 11.36 10.17
N ARG A 224 -3.20 10.25 10.71
CA ARG A 224 -2.74 9.09 9.94
C ARG A 224 -3.89 8.25 9.42
N PHE A 225 -3.66 7.59 8.30
CA PHE A 225 -4.57 6.61 7.72
C PHE A 225 -3.77 5.50 7.02
N ALA A 226 -4.44 4.39 6.72
CA ALA A 226 -3.86 3.28 5.99
C ALA A 226 -3.83 3.59 4.48
N THR A 227 -2.69 4.03 3.97
CA THR A 227 -2.53 4.42 2.55
C THR A 227 -2.83 3.26 1.59
N SER A 228 -2.57 2.01 1.98
CA SER A 228 -2.94 0.83 1.19
C SER A 228 -4.45 0.58 1.09
N ASN A 229 -5.26 1.27 1.91
CA ASN A 229 -6.72 1.15 1.92
C ASN A 229 -7.41 2.38 1.33
N ALA A 230 -6.66 3.25 0.66
CA ALA A 230 -7.15 4.49 0.10
C ALA A 230 -6.55 4.75 -1.29
N LEU A 231 -7.23 5.53 -2.10
CA LEU A 231 -6.75 6.07 -3.36
C LEU A 231 -6.98 7.59 -3.34
N TYR A 232 -5.92 8.38 -3.54
CA TYR A 232 -6.04 9.83 -3.61
C TYR A 232 -6.79 10.25 -4.86
N GLY A 233 -7.72 11.17 -4.72
CA GLY A 233 -8.58 11.63 -5.80
C GLY A 233 -9.82 10.77 -6.06
N ILE A 234 -10.05 9.73 -5.24
CA ILE A 234 -11.20 8.83 -5.47
C ILE A 234 -12.54 9.54 -5.30
N TYR A 235 -12.64 10.48 -4.36
CA TYR A 235 -13.85 11.28 -4.16
C TYR A 235 -14.01 12.30 -5.30
N GLU A 236 -12.97 13.01 -5.61
CA GLU A 236 -12.96 14.13 -6.54
C GLU A 236 -13.16 13.67 -8.00
N ASN A 237 -12.65 12.49 -8.36
CA ASN A 237 -12.60 12.01 -9.74
C ASN A 237 -13.52 10.81 -10.04
N GLN A 238 -14.28 10.29 -9.04
CA GLN A 238 -15.09 9.08 -9.23
C GLN A 238 -16.08 9.17 -10.40
N ASP A 239 -16.73 10.32 -10.60
CA ASP A 239 -17.76 10.47 -11.62
C ASP A 239 -17.18 10.42 -13.03
N ILE A 240 -16.04 11.10 -13.23
CA ILE A 240 -15.35 11.07 -14.52
C ILE A 240 -14.74 9.68 -14.80
N ILE A 241 -14.22 9.00 -13.78
CA ILE A 241 -13.72 7.63 -13.89
C ILE A 241 -14.86 6.67 -14.25
N ARG A 242 -16.01 6.75 -13.58
CA ARG A 242 -17.20 5.93 -13.90
C ARG A 242 -17.67 6.17 -15.34
N LYS A 243 -17.69 7.43 -15.77
CA LYS A 243 -18.10 7.82 -17.13
C LYS A 243 -17.13 7.29 -18.18
N LYS A 244 -15.82 7.47 -17.98
CA LYS A 244 -14.77 7.05 -18.94
C LYS A 244 -14.44 5.57 -18.82
N ARG A 245 -14.70 4.94 -17.67
CA ARG A 245 -14.34 3.57 -17.31
C ARG A 245 -12.83 3.30 -17.40
N LYS A 246 -12.02 4.36 -17.30
CA LYS A 246 -10.57 4.35 -17.40
C LYS A 246 -9.98 5.07 -16.21
N VAL A 247 -8.76 4.68 -15.83
CA VAL A 247 -8.01 5.35 -14.78
C VAL A 247 -6.52 5.39 -15.11
N LEU A 248 -5.90 6.53 -14.85
CA LEU A 248 -4.45 6.69 -14.75
C LEU A 248 -4.07 6.52 -13.27
N LEU A 249 -3.24 5.55 -12.95
CA LEU A 249 -2.67 5.37 -11.62
C LEU A 249 -1.28 5.98 -11.55
N VAL A 250 -1.07 6.88 -10.60
CA VAL A 250 0.21 7.55 -10.33
C VAL A 250 0.68 7.28 -8.90
N GLU A 251 1.95 7.53 -8.60
CA GLU A 251 2.49 7.26 -7.26
C GLU A 251 2.11 8.32 -6.24
N SER A 252 2.18 9.62 -6.64
CA SER A 252 2.08 10.74 -5.71
C SER A 252 0.81 11.57 -5.89
N GLU A 253 0.39 12.23 -4.81
CA GLU A 253 -0.71 13.19 -4.82
C GLU A 253 -0.44 14.36 -5.77
N LYS A 254 0.83 14.83 -5.84
CA LYS A 254 1.23 15.92 -6.77
C LYS A 254 0.93 15.52 -8.21
N SER A 255 1.33 14.33 -8.62
CA SER A 255 1.08 13.82 -9.98
C SER A 255 -0.43 13.69 -10.28
N CYS A 256 -1.23 13.34 -9.27
CA CYS A 256 -2.69 13.33 -9.41
C CYS A 256 -3.24 14.74 -9.68
N LEU A 257 -2.79 15.74 -8.93
CA LEU A 257 -3.19 17.13 -9.12
C LEU A 257 -2.73 17.70 -10.49
N GLN A 258 -1.51 17.36 -10.93
CA GLN A 258 -1.01 17.76 -12.26
C GLN A 258 -1.90 17.18 -13.39
N ALA A 259 -2.20 15.87 -13.32
CA ALA A 259 -3.06 15.24 -14.33
C ALA A 259 -4.47 15.82 -14.33
N ASP A 260 -5.05 16.12 -13.18
CA ASP A 260 -6.37 16.75 -13.09
C ASP A 260 -6.35 18.16 -13.72
N SER A 261 -5.31 18.97 -13.42
CA SER A 261 -5.12 20.29 -13.99
C SER A 261 -4.89 20.26 -15.51
N PHE A 262 -4.17 19.27 -16.04
CA PHE A 262 -3.96 19.13 -17.49
C PHE A 262 -5.26 18.93 -18.27
N TYR A 263 -6.29 18.44 -17.62
CA TYR A 263 -7.62 18.15 -18.19
C TYR A 263 -8.73 19.00 -17.57
N ASP A 264 -8.38 20.20 -17.10
CA ASP A 264 -9.33 21.22 -16.61
C ASP A 264 -10.31 20.68 -15.55
N GLY A 265 -9.79 19.86 -14.63
CA GLY A 265 -10.59 19.22 -13.58
C GLY A 265 -11.36 17.95 -14.00
N GLU A 266 -11.22 17.51 -15.24
CA GLU A 266 -11.79 16.25 -15.75
C GLU A 266 -10.74 15.10 -15.78
N GLY A 267 -9.77 15.13 -14.89
CA GLY A 267 -8.76 14.10 -14.77
C GLY A 267 -9.33 12.77 -14.29
N TYR A 268 -9.13 11.70 -15.06
CA TYR A 268 -9.45 10.32 -14.64
C TYR A 268 -8.23 9.67 -13.98
N VAL A 269 -7.73 10.31 -12.95
CA VAL A 269 -6.46 9.97 -12.28
C VAL A 269 -6.66 9.68 -10.80
N LEU A 270 -5.93 8.71 -10.27
CA LEU A 270 -5.86 8.39 -8.85
C LEU A 270 -4.41 8.14 -8.45
N ALA A 271 -4.02 8.55 -7.23
CA ALA A 271 -2.71 8.21 -6.70
C ALA A 271 -2.78 7.10 -5.65
N VAL A 272 -1.76 6.23 -5.65
CA VAL A 272 -1.66 5.06 -4.75
C VAL A 272 -0.87 5.35 -3.47
N TYR A 273 -0.47 6.61 -3.22
CA TYR A 273 0.31 7.06 -2.07
C TYR A 273 1.71 6.45 -1.95
N GLY A 274 2.37 6.19 -3.06
CA GLY A 274 3.69 5.59 -3.17
C GLY A 274 3.74 4.52 -4.24
N SER A 275 4.70 3.60 -4.16
CA SER A 275 4.95 2.64 -5.24
C SER A 275 4.25 1.28 -5.09
N ASN A 276 3.45 1.09 -4.04
CA ASN A 276 2.77 -0.19 -3.78
C ASN A 276 1.28 -0.09 -4.09
N PHE A 277 0.75 -1.13 -4.75
CA PHE A 277 -0.67 -1.26 -5.05
C PHE A 277 -1.27 -2.46 -4.33
N SER A 278 -2.38 -2.26 -3.63
CA SER A 278 -3.01 -3.26 -2.77
C SER A 278 -4.25 -3.91 -3.41
N ARG A 279 -4.66 -5.06 -2.88
CA ARG A 279 -5.94 -5.70 -3.26
C ARG A 279 -7.15 -4.85 -2.91
N VAL A 280 -7.08 -4.04 -1.85
CA VAL A 280 -8.15 -3.12 -1.46
C VAL A 280 -8.29 -2.01 -2.49
N GLN A 281 -7.17 -1.42 -2.91
CA GLN A 281 -7.15 -0.42 -3.98
C GLN A 281 -7.65 -1.01 -5.32
N MET A 282 -7.25 -2.24 -5.65
CA MET A 282 -7.81 -2.96 -6.81
C MET A 282 -9.34 -3.08 -6.72
N GLN A 283 -9.87 -3.50 -5.57
CA GLN A 283 -11.32 -3.64 -5.40
C GLN A 283 -12.04 -2.30 -5.55
N MET A 284 -11.45 -1.20 -5.07
CA MET A 284 -12.00 0.15 -5.28
C MET A 284 -12.13 0.50 -6.76
N LEU A 285 -11.13 0.16 -7.59
CA LEU A 285 -11.20 0.38 -9.04
C LEU A 285 -12.31 -0.45 -9.70
N LEU A 286 -12.44 -1.72 -9.30
CA LEU A 286 -13.49 -2.60 -9.81
C LEU A 286 -14.90 -2.11 -9.40
N ASP A 287 -15.05 -1.62 -8.18
CA ASP A 287 -16.32 -1.04 -7.67
C ASP A 287 -16.68 0.27 -8.40
N LEU A 288 -15.70 1.01 -8.93
CA LEU A 288 -15.91 2.15 -9.83
C LEU A 288 -16.30 1.73 -11.26
N GLY A 289 -16.21 0.46 -11.61
CA GLY A 289 -16.52 -0.05 -12.94
C GLY A 289 -15.42 0.22 -13.96
N VAL A 290 -14.17 0.39 -13.51
CA VAL A 290 -12.99 0.58 -14.38
C VAL A 290 -12.79 -0.66 -15.25
N THR A 291 -12.51 -0.45 -16.54
CA THR A 291 -12.17 -1.50 -17.50
C THR A 291 -10.78 -1.34 -18.11
N GLU A 292 -10.16 -0.18 -17.95
CA GLU A 292 -8.81 0.10 -18.42
C GLU A 292 -8.03 0.87 -17.35
N VAL A 293 -6.85 0.37 -17.01
CA VAL A 293 -5.91 0.99 -16.07
C VAL A 293 -4.63 1.31 -16.82
N THR A 294 -4.15 2.55 -16.69
CA THR A 294 -2.81 2.93 -17.16
C THR A 294 -1.92 3.18 -15.95
N LEU A 295 -0.79 2.50 -15.84
CA LEU A 295 0.21 2.75 -14.81
C LEU A 295 1.15 3.86 -15.29
N GLY A 296 1.17 4.98 -14.59
CA GLY A 296 2.05 6.13 -14.83
C GLY A 296 2.93 6.38 -13.60
N PHE A 297 3.76 5.39 -13.24
CA PHE A 297 4.63 5.47 -12.07
C PHE A 297 5.93 6.23 -12.39
N ASP A 298 6.60 6.70 -11.34
CA ASP A 298 7.84 7.46 -11.46
C ASP A 298 8.93 6.62 -12.14
N LYS A 299 9.74 7.24 -13.00
CA LYS A 299 10.82 6.57 -13.73
C LYS A 299 11.92 6.11 -12.77
N GLU A 300 12.13 4.81 -12.67
CA GLU A 300 13.18 4.21 -11.81
C GLU A 300 14.29 3.50 -12.59
N TYR A 301 14.57 3.95 -13.83
CA TYR A 301 15.59 3.41 -14.74
C TYR A 301 16.23 4.53 -15.56
N CYS A 302 17.47 4.32 -16.05
CA CYS A 302 18.22 5.22 -16.92
C CYS A 302 18.66 4.47 -18.19
N GLU A 303 18.98 5.21 -19.26
CA GLU A 303 19.45 4.66 -20.54
C GLU A 303 20.79 3.92 -20.43
N ASP A 304 21.67 4.41 -19.57
CA ASP A 304 23.03 3.87 -19.42
C ASP A 304 23.06 2.42 -18.89
N TYR A 305 21.90 1.83 -18.58
CA TYR A 305 21.79 0.44 -18.11
C TYR A 305 21.81 -0.62 -19.20
N TYR A 306 21.86 -0.22 -20.47
CA TYR A 306 21.85 -1.13 -21.64
C TYR A 306 23.24 -1.56 -22.11
N GLY A 307 24.33 -1.18 -21.43
CA GLY A 307 25.70 -1.51 -21.79
C GLY A 307 26.21 -2.80 -21.14
N GLU A 308 27.06 -3.55 -21.87
CA GLU A 308 27.70 -4.78 -21.36
C GLU A 308 28.53 -4.59 -20.07
N GLU A 309 28.94 -3.36 -19.75
CA GLU A 309 29.72 -2.99 -18.55
C GLU A 309 28.91 -3.04 -17.25
N TYR A 310 27.58 -3.09 -17.30
CA TYR A 310 26.71 -2.97 -16.13
C TYR A 310 26.18 -4.28 -15.54
N ASN A 311 26.64 -5.43 -15.99
CA ASN A 311 26.25 -6.74 -15.46
C ASN A 311 26.51 -6.82 -13.93
N ASN A 312 25.42 -6.86 -13.11
CA ASN A 312 25.38 -6.89 -11.66
C ASN A 312 25.55 -5.53 -10.91
N SER A 313 25.42 -4.40 -11.58
CA SER A 313 25.41 -3.10 -10.90
C SER A 313 24.22 -2.92 -9.95
N LYS A 314 24.33 -2.00 -8.98
CA LYS A 314 23.24 -1.64 -8.07
C LYS A 314 22.03 -1.10 -8.85
N GLU A 315 22.29 -0.36 -9.89
CA GLU A 315 21.34 0.28 -10.77
C GLU A 315 20.51 -0.77 -11.53
N GLN A 316 21.14 -1.76 -12.10
CA GLN A 316 20.45 -2.87 -12.77
C GLN A 316 19.49 -3.61 -11.83
N ARG A 317 19.91 -3.85 -10.58
CA ARG A 317 19.02 -4.44 -9.56
C ARG A 317 17.82 -3.58 -9.25
N LEU A 318 17.97 -2.25 -9.22
CA LEU A 318 16.87 -1.31 -9.00
C LEU A 318 15.89 -1.35 -10.17
N MET A 319 16.38 -1.38 -11.37
CA MET A 319 15.57 -1.50 -12.59
C MET A 319 14.79 -2.83 -12.61
N PHE A 320 15.45 -3.95 -12.34
CA PHE A 320 14.78 -5.25 -12.20
C PHE A 320 13.67 -5.20 -11.14
N ALA A 321 13.95 -4.64 -9.99
CA ALA A 321 12.96 -4.49 -8.91
C ALA A 321 11.76 -3.64 -9.35
N TYR A 322 12.02 -2.59 -10.14
CA TYR A 322 10.97 -1.74 -10.70
C TYR A 322 10.06 -2.52 -11.66
N PHE A 323 10.62 -3.23 -12.63
CA PHE A 323 9.83 -4.03 -13.58
C PHE A 323 9.09 -5.19 -12.91
N GLU A 324 9.70 -5.88 -11.96
CA GLU A 324 9.02 -6.92 -11.18
C GLU A 324 7.85 -6.34 -10.36
N LYS A 325 7.97 -5.12 -9.85
CA LYS A 325 6.87 -4.38 -9.21
C LYS A 325 5.72 -4.15 -10.19
N LEU A 326 6.01 -3.65 -11.39
CA LEU A 326 4.99 -3.43 -12.43
C LEU A 326 4.31 -4.74 -12.85
N LYS A 327 5.09 -5.82 -13.10
CA LYS A 327 4.56 -7.15 -13.41
C LYS A 327 3.60 -7.67 -12.34
N LYS A 328 3.94 -7.46 -11.06
CA LYS A 328 3.09 -7.88 -9.94
C LYS A 328 1.75 -7.14 -9.93
N ILE A 329 1.75 -5.84 -10.18
CA ILE A 329 0.53 -5.03 -10.29
C ILE A 329 -0.29 -5.50 -11.49
N CYS A 330 0.34 -5.68 -12.65
CA CYS A 330 -0.33 -6.17 -13.86
C CYS A 330 -0.96 -7.55 -13.66
N LYS A 331 -0.23 -8.50 -13.06
CA LYS A 331 -0.77 -9.84 -12.73
C LYS A 331 -2.00 -9.77 -11.82
N MET A 332 -2.06 -8.79 -10.93
CA MET A 332 -3.21 -8.58 -10.06
C MET A 332 -4.43 -8.05 -10.82
N LEU A 333 -4.21 -7.20 -11.82
CA LEU A 333 -5.25 -6.47 -12.55
C LEU A 333 -5.71 -7.15 -13.85
N ASN A 334 -4.80 -7.79 -14.60
CA ASN A 334 -5.06 -8.31 -15.97
C ASN A 334 -6.21 -9.31 -16.06
N SER A 335 -6.56 -10.00 -14.95
CA SER A 335 -7.72 -10.90 -14.92
C SER A 335 -9.07 -10.16 -14.94
N TYR A 336 -9.06 -8.85 -14.73
CA TYR A 336 -10.29 -8.06 -14.54
C TYR A 336 -10.39 -6.88 -15.51
N VAL A 337 -9.26 -6.26 -15.88
CA VAL A 337 -9.19 -5.03 -16.65
C VAL A 337 -8.03 -5.06 -17.64
N THR A 338 -8.10 -4.25 -18.69
CA THR A 338 -6.95 -3.99 -19.56
C THR A 338 -5.94 -3.13 -18.82
N VAL A 339 -4.66 -3.51 -18.82
CA VAL A 339 -3.59 -2.77 -18.17
C VAL A 339 -2.57 -2.31 -19.19
N ASN A 340 -2.33 -1.00 -19.22
CA ASN A 340 -1.27 -0.35 -19.98
C ASN A 340 -0.25 0.24 -19.02
N ILE A 341 0.98 0.43 -19.49
CA ILE A 341 2.10 1.01 -18.72
C ILE A 341 2.71 2.14 -19.55
N ILE A 342 3.02 3.25 -18.89
CA ILE A 342 3.84 4.31 -19.47
C ILE A 342 5.29 3.95 -19.23
N ILE A 343 6.04 3.74 -20.31
CA ILE A 343 7.50 3.55 -20.33
C ILE A 343 8.10 4.66 -21.18
N ASP A 344 9.13 5.31 -20.67
CA ASP A 344 9.83 6.39 -21.35
C ASP A 344 10.99 5.81 -22.17
N TYR A 345 10.70 5.37 -23.40
CA TYR A 345 11.71 4.87 -24.35
C TYR A 345 12.51 6.00 -25.01
N ASP A 346 11.94 7.21 -25.04
CA ASP A 346 12.54 8.37 -25.73
C ASP A 346 13.39 9.22 -24.78
N ASN A 347 13.58 8.79 -23.52
CA ASN A 347 14.33 9.49 -22.47
C ASN A 347 13.90 10.95 -22.26
N LEU A 348 12.60 11.16 -22.24
CA LEU A 348 11.99 12.48 -22.02
C LEU A 348 11.97 12.90 -20.56
N LEU A 349 12.09 11.93 -19.64
CA LEU A 349 12.01 12.09 -18.20
C LEU A 349 13.39 11.90 -17.55
N ASP A 350 13.66 12.66 -16.50
CA ASP A 350 14.79 12.40 -15.61
C ASP A 350 14.49 11.24 -14.65
N LEU A 351 15.54 10.70 -14.01
CA LEU A 351 15.39 9.67 -12.99
C LEU A 351 14.53 10.18 -11.83
N LYS A 352 13.52 9.42 -11.42
CA LYS A 352 12.52 9.76 -10.38
C LYS A 352 11.47 10.79 -10.81
N ASP A 353 11.45 11.20 -12.06
CA ASP A 353 10.34 11.99 -12.56
C ASP A 353 9.08 11.13 -12.70
N SER A 354 7.96 11.71 -12.34
CA SER A 354 6.63 11.24 -12.77
C SER A 354 6.44 11.56 -14.26
N PRO A 355 5.67 10.77 -15.02
CA PRO A 355 5.33 11.10 -16.41
C PRO A 355 4.73 12.50 -16.61
N LEU A 356 4.27 13.14 -15.54
CA LEU A 356 3.63 14.45 -15.56
C LEU A 356 4.59 15.62 -15.26
N ASP A 357 5.79 15.35 -14.72
CA ASP A 357 6.70 16.39 -14.24
C ASP A 357 7.27 17.29 -15.35
N LYS A 358 7.33 16.81 -16.58
CA LYS A 358 7.77 17.59 -17.76
C LYS A 358 6.63 18.30 -18.51
N GLY A 359 5.44 18.33 -17.92
CA GLY A 359 4.27 19.06 -18.43
C GLY A 359 3.39 18.24 -19.39
N LYS A 360 2.24 18.84 -19.74
CA LYS A 360 1.14 18.18 -20.48
C LYS A 360 1.60 17.56 -21.80
N GLN A 361 2.42 18.26 -22.57
CA GLN A 361 2.84 17.83 -23.91
C GLN A 361 3.67 16.55 -23.88
N VAL A 362 4.63 16.48 -22.95
CA VAL A 362 5.47 15.28 -22.73
C VAL A 362 4.60 14.15 -22.22
N PHE A 363 3.73 14.41 -21.24
CA PHE A 363 2.81 13.41 -20.72
C PHE A 363 1.92 12.82 -21.82
N GLU A 364 1.32 13.64 -22.68
CA GLU A 364 0.46 13.13 -23.77
C GLU A 364 1.23 12.28 -24.79
N THR A 365 2.48 12.59 -25.03
CA THR A 365 3.37 11.76 -25.87
C THR A 365 3.60 10.40 -25.21
N LEU A 366 4.03 10.38 -23.96
CA LEU A 366 4.24 9.15 -23.19
C LEU A 366 2.94 8.33 -23.06
N TYR A 367 1.83 8.98 -22.78
CA TYR A 367 0.52 8.32 -22.66
C TYR A 367 0.06 7.68 -23.97
N ARG A 368 0.33 8.31 -25.11
CA ARG A 368 0.01 7.78 -26.44
C ARG A 368 0.83 6.53 -26.75
N ASN A 369 2.10 6.52 -26.36
CA ASN A 369 3.05 5.44 -26.60
C ASN A 369 3.05 4.36 -25.50
N ARG A 370 2.04 4.36 -24.59
CA ARG A 370 1.92 3.35 -23.53
C ARG A 370 1.82 1.95 -24.10
N VAL A 371 2.40 1.00 -23.41
CA VAL A 371 2.56 -0.39 -23.83
C VAL A 371 1.88 -1.37 -22.88
N THR A 372 1.74 -2.62 -23.28
CA THR A 372 1.28 -3.70 -22.38
C THR A 372 2.45 -4.30 -21.59
N ILE A 373 2.16 -5.08 -20.55
CA ILE A 373 3.21 -5.77 -19.79
C ILE A 373 3.94 -6.82 -20.64
N ASP A 374 3.24 -7.43 -21.61
CA ASP A 374 3.83 -8.44 -22.46
C ASP A 374 4.84 -7.82 -23.43
N ASP A 375 4.59 -6.59 -23.92
CA ASP A 375 5.55 -5.80 -24.70
C ASP A 375 6.78 -5.48 -23.88
N VAL A 376 6.60 -4.96 -22.67
CA VAL A 376 7.70 -4.65 -21.73
C VAL A 376 8.52 -5.89 -21.41
N ASP A 377 7.88 -7.05 -21.22
CA ASP A 377 8.58 -8.33 -20.93
C ASP A 377 9.42 -8.81 -22.10
N LYS A 378 8.93 -8.61 -23.32
CA LYS A 378 9.64 -8.95 -24.55
C LYS A 378 10.87 -8.05 -24.71
N ASP A 379 10.69 -6.75 -24.64
CA ASP A 379 11.77 -5.75 -24.73
C ASP A 379 12.82 -5.99 -23.65
N PHE A 380 12.39 -6.28 -22.42
CA PHE A 380 13.27 -6.55 -21.29
C PHE A 380 14.13 -7.82 -21.51
N LYS A 381 13.54 -8.90 -22.05
CA LYS A 381 14.28 -10.13 -22.39
C LYS A 381 15.26 -9.90 -23.54
N GLU A 382 14.90 -9.12 -24.54
CA GLU A 382 15.75 -8.76 -25.65
C GLU A 382 16.94 -7.92 -25.20
N ILE A 383 16.73 -6.96 -24.31
CA ILE A 383 17.77 -6.06 -23.77
C ILE A 383 18.74 -6.81 -22.86
N PHE A 384 18.27 -7.72 -22.03
CA PHE A 384 19.08 -8.41 -21.01
C PHE A 384 19.53 -9.81 -21.41
N GLY A 385 19.13 -10.33 -22.58
CA GLY A 385 19.51 -11.65 -23.07
C GLY A 385 19.04 -12.81 -22.19
N ILE A 386 17.85 -12.67 -21.52
CA ILE A 386 17.29 -13.65 -20.59
C ILE A 386 16.20 -14.49 -21.27
#